data_c28775e95f95524d444f6acdff9764b6
#
_entry.id   c28775e95f95524d444f6acdff9764b6
#
_cell.length_a   1.000
_cell.length_b   1.000
_cell.length_c   1.000
_cell.angle_alpha   90.00
_cell.angle_beta   90.00
_cell.angle_gamma   90.00
#
_symmetry.space_group_name_H-M   'P 1'
#
loop_
_entity.id
_entity.type
_entity.pdbx_description
1 polymer ?
#
loop_
_entity_poly.entity_id
_entity_poly.type
_entity_poly.pdbx_seq_one_letter_code
_entity_poly.pdbx_strand_id
1 'polypeptide(L)'
;MDEIHRICVEKGYRYYLIGGSALGAVRHNGIIPWDVDIDIAMPRKDYELLLSEGCKNLAPEFSLHSHNTDANFGTVHALIVLNNSDIQFSYELGVNLNSRYGIFVDVLPLDQWPDDPKQKEKQIKKIKRIIAITNFHAGALIREEDSFIESFIKKAIKCFLNLFISRYKLNCWLQNTLKKYQTVDEGTSWCSMTSHYSFDKLTMPKSYFGTPRLHEFSARSYFVPEKVEEYLSHLFGDYMKEPSEESKRNQMNSIYSARWIDVDGKEICLHE
;
A
#
# COMPACT_ATOMS: atom_id res chain seq x y z
N MET A 1 -5.16 -11.44 7.13
CA MET A 1 -3.72 -11.75 7.39
C MET A 1 -3.44 -13.25 7.45
N ASP A 2 -4.20 -14.06 8.18
CA ASP A 2 -3.95 -15.52 8.32
C ASP A 2 -3.77 -16.21 6.96
N GLU A 3 -4.62 -15.89 5.99
CA GLU A 3 -4.56 -16.49 4.66
C GLU A 3 -3.29 -16.11 3.89
N ILE A 4 -2.87 -14.86 3.97
CA ILE A 4 -1.62 -14.39 3.36
C ILE A 4 -0.44 -15.09 4.01
N HIS A 5 -0.43 -15.17 5.35
CA HIS A 5 0.62 -15.86 6.11
C HIS A 5 0.71 -17.33 5.71
N ARG A 6 -0.43 -18.04 5.65
CA ARG A 6 -0.50 -19.44 5.23
C ARG A 6 0.15 -19.65 3.85
N ILE A 7 -0.28 -18.86 2.86
CA ILE A 7 0.27 -18.96 1.49
C ILE A 7 1.78 -18.68 1.47
N CYS A 8 2.20 -17.63 2.16
CA CYS A 8 3.62 -17.26 2.18
C CYS A 8 4.49 -18.33 2.84
N VAL A 9 4.04 -18.92 3.94
CA VAL A 9 4.76 -20.03 4.61
C VAL A 9 4.81 -21.28 3.72
N GLU A 10 3.66 -21.68 3.15
CA GLU A 10 3.58 -22.86 2.28
C GLU A 10 4.45 -22.76 1.01
N LYS A 11 4.56 -21.56 0.45
CA LYS A 11 5.30 -21.29 -0.79
C LYS A 11 6.73 -20.79 -0.55
N GLY A 12 7.10 -20.49 0.68
CA GLY A 12 8.41 -19.92 1.02
C GLY A 12 8.59 -18.48 0.57
N TYR A 13 7.51 -17.70 0.47
CA TYR A 13 7.57 -16.28 0.13
C TYR A 13 7.84 -15.46 1.38
N ARG A 14 8.76 -14.50 1.26
CA ARG A 14 9.05 -13.55 2.35
C ARG A 14 8.07 -12.39 2.32
N TYR A 15 7.54 -12.07 3.48
CA TYR A 15 6.83 -10.82 3.70
C TYR A 15 7.18 -10.28 5.10
N TYR A 16 6.87 -9.03 5.32
CA TYR A 16 7.07 -8.34 6.59
C TYR A 16 5.88 -7.43 6.86
N LEU A 17 5.37 -7.40 8.08
CA LEU A 17 4.57 -6.28 8.53
C LEU A 17 5.43 -5.02 8.46
N ILE A 18 4.86 -3.91 7.98
CA ILE A 18 5.56 -2.63 7.83
C ILE A 18 4.74 -1.49 8.41
N GLY A 19 5.32 -0.28 8.44
CA GLY A 19 4.58 0.93 8.84
C GLY A 19 3.90 0.81 10.19
N GLY A 20 2.63 1.21 10.23
CA GLY A 20 1.75 1.11 11.40
C GLY A 20 1.59 -0.30 11.89
N SER A 21 1.50 -1.29 10.98
CA SER A 21 1.34 -2.69 11.35
C SER A 21 2.56 -3.27 12.06
N ALA A 22 3.79 -2.93 11.62
CA ALA A 22 5.01 -3.32 12.35
C ALA A 22 5.10 -2.63 13.71
N LEU A 23 4.75 -1.34 13.77
CA LEU A 23 4.69 -0.59 15.02
C LEU A 23 3.66 -1.18 15.98
N GLY A 24 2.50 -1.57 15.46
CA GLY A 24 1.45 -2.24 16.21
C GLY A 24 1.91 -3.56 16.81
N ALA A 25 2.61 -4.39 16.03
CA ALA A 25 3.21 -5.63 16.53
C ALA A 25 4.12 -5.35 17.74
N VAL A 26 5.08 -4.42 17.60
CA VAL A 26 6.10 -4.18 18.64
C VAL A 26 5.55 -3.43 19.86
N ARG A 27 4.68 -2.44 19.67
CA ARG A 27 4.23 -1.54 20.75
C ARG A 27 2.93 -2.00 21.41
N HIS A 28 2.03 -2.66 20.64
CA HIS A 28 0.69 -3.01 21.10
C HIS A 28 0.40 -4.51 21.06
N ASN A 29 1.33 -5.34 20.59
CA ASN A 29 1.11 -6.77 20.30
C ASN A 29 -0.13 -7.00 19.40
N GLY A 30 -0.44 -6.07 18.50
CA GLY A 30 -1.62 -6.11 17.64
C GLY A 30 -1.82 -4.84 16.84
N ILE A 31 -3.03 -4.69 16.33
CA ILE A 31 -3.44 -3.47 15.60
C ILE A 31 -3.40 -2.29 16.59
N ILE A 32 -2.84 -1.17 16.15
CA ILE A 32 -2.88 0.08 16.90
C ILE A 32 -4.35 0.55 16.96
N PRO A 33 -4.91 0.90 18.14
CA PRO A 33 -6.34 1.17 18.28
C PRO A 33 -6.92 2.28 17.37
N TRP A 34 -6.07 3.15 16.86
CA TRP A 34 -6.43 4.24 15.94
C TRP A 34 -5.91 4.04 14.53
N ASP A 35 -5.32 2.88 14.21
CA ASP A 35 -4.89 2.52 12.86
C ASP A 35 -6.03 1.83 12.11
N VAL A 36 -6.13 2.06 10.81
CA VAL A 36 -7.30 1.66 10.02
C VAL A 36 -6.97 0.64 8.93
N ASP A 37 -5.71 0.28 8.78
CA ASP A 37 -5.22 -0.62 7.74
C ASP A 37 -4.18 -1.60 8.27
N ILE A 38 -3.87 -2.60 7.46
CA ILE A 38 -2.76 -3.53 7.68
C ILE A 38 -1.89 -3.51 6.43
N ASP A 39 -0.64 -3.14 6.65
CA ASP A 39 0.38 -3.06 5.62
C ASP A 39 1.38 -4.21 5.72
N ILE A 40 1.62 -4.89 4.61
CA ILE A 40 2.77 -5.79 4.46
C ILE A 40 3.64 -5.36 3.29
N ALA A 41 4.93 -5.64 3.38
CA ALA A 41 5.84 -5.47 2.25
C ALA A 41 6.56 -6.79 1.92
N MET A 42 6.84 -6.97 0.65
CA MET A 42 7.50 -8.17 0.12
C MET A 42 8.67 -7.79 -0.79
N PRO A 43 9.83 -8.47 -0.71
CA PRO A 43 10.82 -8.35 -1.77
C PRO A 43 10.17 -8.52 -3.13
N ARG A 44 10.52 -7.70 -4.12
CA ARG A 44 9.85 -7.65 -5.43
C ARG A 44 9.64 -9.04 -6.05
N LYS A 45 10.61 -9.93 -5.95
CA LYS A 45 10.48 -11.29 -6.48
C LYS A 45 9.34 -12.06 -5.80
N ASP A 46 9.30 -12.00 -4.47
CA ASP A 46 8.28 -12.72 -3.69
C ASP A 46 6.89 -12.08 -3.90
N TYR A 47 6.83 -10.75 -4.02
CA TYR A 47 5.62 -10.01 -4.40
C TYR A 47 5.04 -10.48 -5.75
N GLU A 48 5.88 -10.54 -6.79
CA GLU A 48 5.44 -10.99 -8.12
C GLU A 48 4.98 -12.46 -8.10
N LEU A 49 5.65 -13.32 -7.34
CA LEU A 49 5.26 -14.72 -7.16
C LEU A 49 3.93 -14.84 -6.39
N LEU A 50 3.71 -14.03 -5.35
CA LEU A 50 2.42 -13.99 -4.67
C LEU A 50 1.31 -13.61 -5.64
N LEU A 51 1.48 -12.56 -6.43
CA LEU A 51 0.45 -12.08 -7.36
C LEU A 51 0.17 -13.07 -8.50
N SER A 52 1.19 -13.72 -9.04
CA SER A 52 1.03 -14.61 -10.21
C SER A 52 0.61 -16.03 -9.85
N GLU A 53 1.14 -16.56 -8.75
CA GLU A 53 0.96 -17.97 -8.36
C GLU A 53 0.30 -18.13 -6.97
N GLY A 54 0.73 -17.34 -5.98
CA GLY A 54 0.24 -17.45 -4.62
C GLY A 54 -1.25 -17.20 -4.52
N CYS A 55 -1.72 -16.14 -5.14
CA CYS A 55 -3.12 -15.74 -5.08
C CYS A 55 -4.09 -16.69 -5.79
N LYS A 56 -3.60 -17.64 -6.59
CA LYS A 56 -4.44 -18.75 -7.11
C LYS A 56 -4.89 -19.72 -6.01
N ASN A 57 -4.25 -19.68 -4.86
CA ASN A 57 -4.53 -20.54 -3.70
C ASN A 57 -5.27 -19.78 -2.58
N LEU A 58 -5.76 -18.57 -2.84
CA LEU A 58 -6.60 -17.82 -1.91
C LEU A 58 -7.90 -18.59 -1.66
N ALA A 59 -8.33 -18.63 -0.40
CA ALA A 59 -9.64 -19.13 -0.05
C ALA A 59 -10.73 -18.26 -0.73
N PRO A 60 -11.92 -18.82 -1.04
CA PRO A 60 -12.96 -18.15 -1.82
C PRO A 60 -13.46 -16.83 -1.23
N GLU A 61 -13.24 -16.62 0.07
CA GLU A 61 -13.60 -15.40 0.79
C GLU A 61 -12.70 -14.22 0.42
N PHE A 62 -11.55 -14.46 -0.25
CA PHE A 62 -10.57 -13.42 -0.57
C PHE A 62 -10.32 -13.31 -2.06
N SER A 63 -9.96 -12.13 -2.49
CA SER A 63 -9.56 -11.84 -3.87
C SER A 63 -8.35 -10.91 -3.95
N LEU A 64 -7.55 -11.10 -5.00
CA LEU A 64 -6.46 -10.20 -5.34
C LEU A 64 -6.97 -9.07 -6.22
N HIS A 65 -6.68 -7.84 -5.82
CA HIS A 65 -6.87 -6.65 -6.64
C HIS A 65 -5.53 -6.00 -6.96
N SER A 66 -5.26 -5.78 -8.23
CA SER A 66 -4.03 -5.17 -8.72
C SER A 66 -4.26 -4.59 -10.12
N HIS A 67 -3.29 -3.84 -10.64
CA HIS A 67 -3.34 -3.34 -12.02
C HIS A 67 -3.41 -4.46 -13.09
N ASN A 68 -3.09 -5.71 -12.73
CA ASN A 68 -3.20 -6.87 -13.62
C ASN A 68 -4.60 -7.51 -13.60
N THR A 69 -5.34 -7.35 -12.50
CA THR A 69 -6.69 -7.90 -12.35
C THR A 69 -7.79 -6.89 -12.68
N ASP A 70 -7.49 -5.59 -12.56
CA ASP A 70 -8.41 -4.50 -12.88
C ASP A 70 -7.67 -3.40 -13.66
N ALA A 71 -8.11 -3.14 -14.88
CA ALA A 71 -7.55 -2.10 -15.75
C ALA A 71 -7.69 -0.67 -15.19
N ASN A 72 -8.67 -0.44 -14.34
CA ASN A 72 -8.94 0.84 -13.69
C ASN A 72 -8.44 0.92 -12.24
N PHE A 73 -7.63 -0.07 -11.83
CA PHE A 73 -7.13 -0.17 -10.47
C PHE A 73 -6.55 1.15 -9.95
N GLY A 74 -7.04 1.57 -8.76
CA GLY A 74 -6.79 2.89 -8.21
C GLY A 74 -5.46 3.05 -7.48
N THR A 75 -4.95 1.96 -6.87
CA THR A 75 -3.72 1.99 -6.09
C THR A 75 -2.48 1.56 -6.87
N VAL A 76 -1.31 1.82 -6.32
CA VAL A 76 -0.02 1.53 -6.97
C VAL A 76 0.52 0.15 -6.57
N HIS A 77 0.09 -0.36 -5.42
CA HIS A 77 0.40 -1.67 -4.86
C HIS A 77 -0.83 -2.58 -4.91
N ALA A 78 -0.67 -3.84 -4.64
CA ALA A 78 -1.78 -4.79 -4.66
C ALA A 78 -2.56 -4.78 -3.34
N LEU A 79 -3.83 -5.19 -3.41
CA LEU A 79 -4.70 -5.41 -2.27
C LEU A 79 -5.13 -6.86 -2.23
N ILE A 80 -5.17 -7.47 -1.06
CA ILE A 80 -5.90 -8.71 -0.81
C ILE A 80 -7.15 -8.36 -0.02
N VAL A 81 -8.29 -8.57 -0.64
CA VAL A 81 -9.60 -8.04 -0.24
C VAL A 81 -10.47 -9.16 0.30
N LEU A 82 -11.20 -8.90 1.38
CA LEU A 82 -12.28 -9.74 1.87
C LEU A 82 -13.50 -9.53 0.98
N ASN A 83 -13.93 -10.58 0.29
CA ASN A 83 -15.12 -10.55 -0.56
C ASN A 83 -16.39 -10.30 0.28
N ASN A 84 -17.41 -9.73 -0.34
CA ASN A 84 -18.69 -9.39 0.33
C ASN A 84 -18.52 -8.43 1.53
N SER A 85 -17.48 -7.63 1.53
CA SER A 85 -17.30 -6.52 2.44
C SER A 85 -17.24 -5.19 1.67
N ASP A 86 -17.45 -4.10 2.37
CA ASP A 86 -17.36 -2.73 1.83
C ASP A 86 -16.70 -1.85 2.89
N ILE A 87 -15.83 -0.96 2.46
CA ILE A 87 -15.21 0.06 3.31
C ILE A 87 -15.21 1.38 2.56
N GLN A 88 -15.54 2.45 3.24
CA GLN A 88 -15.51 3.80 2.70
C GLN A 88 -14.71 4.71 3.63
N PHE A 89 -13.73 5.37 3.07
CA PHE A 89 -12.94 6.36 3.80
C PHE A 89 -13.53 7.76 3.65
N SER A 90 -13.39 8.60 4.69
CA SER A 90 -13.92 9.95 4.71
C SER A 90 -13.34 10.85 3.60
N TYR A 91 -12.08 10.65 3.22
CA TYR A 91 -11.43 11.39 2.12
C TYR A 91 -11.93 10.99 0.72
N GLU A 92 -12.71 9.91 0.61
CA GLU A 92 -13.34 9.44 -0.63
C GLU A 92 -14.72 10.06 -0.84
N LEU A 93 -15.28 10.75 0.17
CA LEU A 93 -16.55 11.44 0.05
C LEU A 93 -16.43 12.57 -0.98
N GLY A 94 -17.23 12.48 -2.04
CA GLY A 94 -17.18 13.43 -3.18
C GLY A 94 -16.22 13.03 -4.30
N VAL A 95 -15.38 12.01 -4.14
CA VAL A 95 -14.57 11.44 -5.22
C VAL A 95 -15.30 10.24 -5.80
N ASN A 96 -15.63 10.30 -7.08
CA ASN A 96 -16.28 9.19 -7.78
C ASN A 96 -15.20 8.11 -8.10
N LEU A 97 -14.78 7.39 -7.06
CA LEU A 97 -13.93 6.21 -7.20
C LEU A 97 -14.83 5.06 -7.64
N ASN A 98 -14.78 4.71 -8.93
CA ASN A 98 -15.48 3.55 -9.47
C ASN A 98 -14.96 2.21 -8.92
N SER A 99 -14.06 2.23 -7.96
CA SER A 99 -13.42 1.07 -7.34
C SER A 99 -13.58 1.16 -5.83
N ARG A 100 -14.77 0.80 -5.33
CA ARG A 100 -14.91 0.44 -3.91
C ARG A 100 -14.31 -0.94 -3.73
N TYR A 101 -13.29 -1.01 -2.91
CA TYR A 101 -12.74 -2.27 -2.45
C TYR A 101 -13.40 -2.61 -1.12
N GLY A 102 -13.52 -3.92 -0.81
CA GLY A 102 -13.89 -4.36 0.52
C GLY A 102 -12.77 -4.11 1.54
N ILE A 103 -12.91 -4.66 2.73
CA ILE A 103 -11.86 -4.65 3.76
C ILE A 103 -10.63 -5.37 3.20
N PHE A 104 -9.44 -4.79 3.32
CA PHE A 104 -8.25 -5.24 2.63
C PHE A 104 -6.98 -5.23 3.49
N VAL A 105 -5.99 -5.92 2.99
CA VAL A 105 -4.59 -5.79 3.41
C VAL A 105 -3.79 -5.22 2.25
N ASP A 106 -3.01 -4.18 2.52
CA ASP A 106 -2.09 -3.59 1.57
C ASP A 106 -0.86 -4.47 1.40
N VAL A 107 -0.56 -4.82 0.15
CA VAL A 107 0.63 -5.61 -0.21
C VAL A 107 1.56 -4.76 -1.05
N LEU A 108 2.65 -4.30 -0.44
CA LEU A 108 3.58 -3.37 -1.04
C LEU A 108 4.85 -4.09 -1.54
N PRO A 109 5.40 -3.74 -2.71
CA PRO A 109 6.70 -4.25 -3.14
C PRO A 109 7.85 -3.51 -2.45
N LEU A 110 8.88 -4.25 -2.07
CA LEU A 110 10.21 -3.72 -1.73
C LEU A 110 11.08 -3.78 -3.00
N ASP A 111 11.31 -2.63 -3.58
CA ASP A 111 12.09 -2.49 -4.79
C ASP A 111 13.55 -2.15 -4.49
N GLN A 112 14.44 -2.70 -5.31
CA GLN A 112 15.84 -2.35 -5.30
C GLN A 112 16.02 -0.83 -5.53
N TRP A 113 16.76 -0.17 -4.65
CA TRP A 113 17.05 1.25 -4.75
C TRP A 113 18.49 1.47 -5.22
N PRO A 114 18.76 2.33 -6.18
CA PRO A 114 20.13 2.58 -6.64
C PRO A 114 20.93 3.26 -5.53
N ASP A 115 22.21 2.91 -5.41
CA ASP A 115 23.10 3.56 -4.42
C ASP A 115 23.63 4.93 -4.89
N ASP A 116 23.77 5.12 -6.21
CA ASP A 116 24.23 6.36 -6.81
C ASP A 116 23.21 7.52 -6.62
N PRO A 117 23.61 8.66 -6.03
CA PRO A 117 22.69 9.77 -5.74
C PRO A 117 22.02 10.38 -6.99
N LYS A 118 22.74 10.44 -8.11
CA LYS A 118 22.18 10.99 -9.37
C LYS A 118 21.12 10.05 -9.96
N GLN A 119 21.34 8.74 -9.83
CA GLN A 119 20.35 7.75 -10.24
C GLN A 119 19.12 7.79 -9.32
N LYS A 120 19.30 7.95 -8.00
CA LYS A 120 18.20 8.16 -7.03
C LYS A 120 17.35 9.35 -7.45
N GLU A 121 17.95 10.50 -7.63
CA GLU A 121 17.24 11.74 -8.00
C GLU A 121 16.46 11.57 -9.33
N LYS A 122 17.10 10.97 -10.34
CA LYS A 122 16.47 10.68 -11.63
C LYS A 122 15.27 9.74 -11.48
N GLN A 123 15.38 8.72 -10.65
CA GLN A 123 14.33 7.75 -10.39
C GLN A 123 13.14 8.44 -9.68
N ILE A 124 13.39 9.21 -8.62
CA ILE A 124 12.38 9.99 -7.90
C ILE A 124 11.64 10.92 -8.85
N LYS A 125 12.36 11.71 -9.66
CA LYS A 125 11.74 12.63 -10.64
C LYS A 125 10.83 11.88 -11.62
N LYS A 126 11.26 10.71 -12.09
CA LYS A 126 10.49 9.91 -13.03
C LYS A 126 9.21 9.36 -12.38
N ILE A 127 9.32 8.79 -11.18
CA ILE A 127 8.17 8.26 -10.41
C ILE A 127 7.16 9.40 -10.14
N LYS A 128 7.62 10.54 -9.61
CA LYS A 128 6.76 11.69 -9.33
C LYS A 128 6.02 12.20 -10.57
N ARG A 129 6.68 12.21 -11.74
CA ARG A 129 6.03 12.60 -13.01
C ARG A 129 4.94 11.63 -13.40
N ILE A 130 5.17 10.32 -13.30
CA ILE A 130 4.17 9.30 -13.65
C ILE A 130 2.97 9.41 -12.68
N ILE A 131 3.23 9.55 -11.38
CA ILE A 131 2.16 9.75 -10.37
C ILE A 131 1.35 11.01 -10.68
N ALA A 132 2.00 12.14 -11.02
CA ALA A 132 1.31 13.36 -11.38
C ALA A 132 0.39 13.17 -12.61
N ILE A 133 0.88 12.49 -13.67
CA ILE A 133 0.08 12.16 -14.84
C ILE A 133 -1.10 11.25 -14.46
N THR A 134 -0.86 10.27 -13.59
CA THR A 134 -1.89 9.35 -13.10
C THR A 134 -2.98 10.08 -12.31
N ASN A 135 -2.60 11.04 -11.47
CA ASN A 135 -3.54 11.87 -10.71
C ASN A 135 -4.36 12.79 -11.63
N PHE A 136 -3.76 13.37 -12.67
CA PHE A 136 -4.51 14.11 -13.69
C PHE A 136 -5.51 13.22 -14.43
N HIS A 137 -5.06 12.02 -14.84
CA HIS A 137 -5.91 11.03 -15.51
C HIS A 137 -7.12 10.63 -14.64
N ALA A 138 -6.90 10.43 -13.32
CA ALA A 138 -7.96 10.14 -12.35
C ALA A 138 -8.89 11.34 -12.11
N GLY A 139 -8.42 12.57 -12.32
CA GLY A 139 -9.13 13.81 -11.99
C GLY A 139 -8.94 14.27 -10.55
N ALA A 140 -8.01 13.66 -9.80
CA ALA A 140 -7.72 13.99 -8.40
C ALA A 140 -7.20 15.44 -8.19
N LEU A 141 -6.78 16.11 -9.28
CA LEU A 141 -6.33 17.52 -9.22
C LEU A 141 -7.43 18.53 -9.54
N ILE A 142 -8.67 18.08 -9.79
CA ILE A 142 -9.84 18.95 -9.96
C ILE A 142 -10.46 19.13 -8.58
N ARG A 143 -10.46 20.37 -8.06
CA ARG A 143 -10.96 20.70 -6.74
C ARG A 143 -12.25 21.51 -6.85
N GLU A 144 -13.09 21.45 -5.83
CA GLU A 144 -14.32 22.27 -5.77
C GLU A 144 -14.01 23.77 -5.69
N GLU A 145 -12.84 24.12 -5.12
CA GLU A 145 -12.36 25.52 -4.99
C GLU A 145 -11.76 26.09 -6.28
N ASP A 146 -11.60 25.27 -7.33
CA ASP A 146 -11.02 25.71 -8.62
C ASP A 146 -11.96 26.74 -9.27
N SER A 147 -11.40 27.82 -9.80
CA SER A 147 -12.15 28.75 -10.65
C SER A 147 -12.74 28.00 -11.88
N PHE A 148 -13.79 28.56 -12.48
CA PHE A 148 -14.43 27.95 -13.65
C PHE A 148 -13.42 27.67 -14.77
N ILE A 149 -12.49 28.60 -15.02
CA ILE A 149 -11.46 28.45 -16.06
C ILE A 149 -10.47 27.34 -15.71
N GLU A 150 -9.98 27.30 -14.47
CA GLU A 150 -9.06 26.25 -14.00
C GLU A 150 -9.69 24.87 -14.07
N SER A 151 -10.94 24.74 -13.59
CA SER A 151 -11.70 23.50 -13.66
C SER A 151 -11.90 23.03 -15.10
N PHE A 152 -12.23 23.96 -16.01
CA PHE A 152 -12.39 23.66 -17.44
C PHE A 152 -11.09 23.17 -18.07
N ILE A 153 -9.96 23.86 -17.82
CA ILE A 153 -8.65 23.45 -18.32
C ILE A 153 -8.26 22.07 -17.79
N LYS A 154 -8.40 21.84 -16.49
CA LYS A 154 -8.08 20.55 -15.87
C LYS A 154 -8.95 19.41 -16.43
N LYS A 155 -10.24 19.65 -16.65
CA LYS A 155 -11.17 18.70 -17.28
C LYS A 155 -10.80 18.42 -18.73
N ALA A 156 -10.40 19.43 -19.51
CA ALA A 156 -9.94 19.26 -20.88
C ALA A 156 -8.66 18.43 -20.96
N ILE A 157 -7.68 18.70 -20.07
CA ILE A 157 -6.44 17.89 -19.97
C ILE A 157 -6.78 16.45 -19.59
N LYS A 158 -7.65 16.22 -18.61
CA LYS A 158 -8.12 14.89 -18.21
C LYS A 158 -8.73 14.15 -19.40
N CYS A 159 -9.65 14.80 -20.13
CA CYS A 159 -10.31 14.22 -21.30
C CYS A 159 -9.28 13.84 -22.37
N PHE A 160 -8.34 14.73 -22.67
CA PHE A 160 -7.26 14.49 -23.63
C PHE A 160 -6.38 13.30 -23.20
N LEU A 161 -5.95 13.25 -21.94
CA LEU A 161 -5.14 12.13 -21.43
C LEU A 161 -5.89 10.81 -21.54
N ASN A 162 -7.17 10.78 -21.17
CA ASN A 162 -8.00 9.57 -21.20
C ASN A 162 -8.24 9.03 -22.63
N LEU A 163 -8.17 9.88 -23.66
CA LEU A 163 -8.27 9.46 -25.06
C LEU A 163 -7.02 8.70 -25.56
N PHE A 164 -5.83 9.06 -25.04
CA PHE A 164 -4.56 8.54 -25.58
C PHE A 164 -3.87 7.54 -24.65
N ILE A 165 -4.12 7.61 -23.33
CA ILE A 165 -3.42 6.81 -22.34
C ILE A 165 -4.45 6.17 -21.40
N SER A 166 -4.50 4.84 -21.35
CA SER A 166 -5.35 4.13 -20.39
C SER A 166 -4.68 4.10 -19.00
N ARG A 167 -5.49 3.98 -17.95
CA ARG A 167 -5.04 3.78 -16.56
C ARG A 167 -4.09 2.59 -16.46
N TYR A 168 -4.42 1.50 -17.11
CA TYR A 168 -3.58 0.30 -17.19
C TYR A 168 -2.16 0.60 -17.70
N LYS A 169 -2.05 1.36 -18.82
CA LYS A 169 -0.72 1.74 -19.36
C LYS A 169 0.09 2.59 -18.40
N LEU A 170 -0.55 3.51 -17.68
CA LEU A 170 0.11 4.32 -16.65
C LEU A 170 0.61 3.45 -15.50
N ASN A 171 -0.20 2.52 -15.02
CA ASN A 171 0.18 1.57 -13.98
C ASN A 171 1.34 0.68 -14.44
N CYS A 172 1.28 0.11 -15.65
CA CYS A 172 2.38 -0.67 -16.21
C CYS A 172 3.68 0.17 -16.33
N TRP A 173 3.56 1.41 -16.78
CA TRP A 173 4.73 2.30 -16.88
C TRP A 173 5.33 2.60 -15.51
N LEU A 174 4.50 2.82 -14.50
CA LEU A 174 4.94 3.00 -13.13
C LEU A 174 5.64 1.75 -12.61
N GLN A 175 5.01 0.57 -12.70
CA GLN A 175 5.59 -0.71 -12.27
C GLN A 175 6.94 -0.99 -12.94
N ASN A 176 7.06 -0.78 -14.25
CA ASN A 176 8.32 -0.93 -14.98
C ASN A 176 9.38 0.09 -14.53
N THR A 177 8.95 1.28 -14.08
CA THR A 177 9.87 2.27 -13.54
C THR A 177 10.35 1.88 -12.15
N LEU A 178 9.46 1.36 -11.29
CA LEU A 178 9.79 0.86 -9.94
C LEU A 178 10.80 -0.29 -10.02
N LYS A 179 10.58 -1.23 -10.94
CA LYS A 179 11.43 -2.43 -11.14
C LYS A 179 12.77 -2.18 -11.83
N LYS A 180 13.06 -0.95 -12.22
CA LYS A 180 14.21 -0.65 -13.09
C LYS A 180 15.56 -1.17 -12.57
N TYR A 181 15.75 -1.21 -11.26
CA TYR A 181 17.02 -1.61 -10.63
C TYR A 181 17.01 -3.02 -10.04
N GLN A 182 15.98 -3.83 -10.30
CA GLN A 182 15.85 -5.19 -9.74
C GLN A 182 16.93 -6.16 -10.20
N THR A 183 17.53 -5.93 -11.36
CA THR A 183 18.57 -6.78 -11.94
C THR A 183 19.99 -6.44 -11.45
N VAL A 184 20.13 -5.40 -10.64
CA VAL A 184 21.42 -4.98 -10.07
C VAL A 184 21.58 -5.69 -8.73
N ASP A 185 22.33 -6.81 -8.71
CA ASP A 185 22.55 -7.62 -7.48
C ASP A 185 23.30 -6.87 -6.37
N GLU A 186 23.92 -5.74 -6.68
CA GLU A 186 24.84 -5.03 -5.80
C GLU A 186 24.16 -3.94 -4.91
N GLY A 187 22.88 -3.67 -5.09
CA GLY A 187 22.22 -2.63 -4.28
C GLY A 187 22.00 -3.07 -2.84
N THR A 188 22.35 -2.20 -1.92
CA THR A 188 22.36 -2.44 -0.47
C THR A 188 21.03 -2.10 0.19
N SER A 189 20.14 -1.38 -0.50
CA SER A 189 18.91 -0.83 0.05
C SER A 189 17.66 -1.26 -0.73
N TRP A 190 16.57 -1.39 -0.01
CA TRP A 190 15.21 -1.47 -0.54
C TRP A 190 14.43 -0.20 -0.26
N CYS A 191 13.45 0.08 -1.12
CA CYS A 191 12.51 1.18 -0.95
C CYS A 191 11.10 0.71 -1.27
N SER A 192 10.14 0.96 -0.38
CA SER A 192 8.72 0.81 -0.65
C SER A 192 8.18 2.08 -1.30
N MET A 193 8.45 2.25 -2.59
CA MET A 193 8.19 3.48 -3.34
C MET A 193 6.70 3.81 -3.53
N THR A 194 5.80 2.95 -3.07
CA THR A 194 4.35 3.09 -3.22
C THR A 194 3.67 3.63 -1.96
N SER A 195 4.42 3.78 -0.86
CA SER A 195 3.94 4.37 0.38
C SER A 195 3.92 5.90 0.33
N HIS A 196 3.18 6.53 1.25
CA HIS A 196 3.00 7.97 1.32
C HIS A 196 4.16 8.73 1.99
N TYR A 197 5.09 8.04 2.65
CA TYR A 197 6.25 8.67 3.26
C TYR A 197 7.26 9.18 2.23
N SER A 198 8.20 10.02 2.67
CA SER A 198 9.28 10.47 1.79
C SER A 198 10.22 9.33 1.39
N PHE A 199 10.79 9.40 0.18
CA PHE A 199 11.71 8.36 -0.31
C PHE A 199 12.90 8.13 0.62
N ASP A 200 13.37 9.17 1.32
CA ASP A 200 14.49 9.04 2.28
C ASP A 200 14.09 8.17 3.48
N LYS A 201 12.87 8.33 3.98
CA LYS A 201 12.33 7.48 5.06
C LYS A 201 12.03 6.06 4.60
N LEU A 202 11.63 5.89 3.35
CA LEU A 202 11.28 4.58 2.79
C LEU A 202 12.48 3.79 2.26
N THR A 203 13.64 4.46 2.11
CA THR A 203 14.87 3.80 1.68
C THR A 203 15.62 3.27 2.89
N MET A 204 15.68 1.95 3.00
CA MET A 204 16.27 1.26 4.15
C MET A 204 17.27 0.20 3.72
N PRO A 205 18.32 -0.06 4.52
CA PRO A 205 19.22 -1.17 4.29
C PRO A 205 18.45 -2.49 4.20
N LYS A 206 18.79 -3.35 3.24
CA LYS A 206 18.23 -4.72 3.15
C LYS A 206 18.45 -5.52 4.44
N SER A 207 19.53 -5.23 5.16
CA SER A 207 19.86 -5.86 6.42
C SER A 207 18.87 -5.57 7.57
N TYR A 208 18.01 -4.54 7.45
CA TYR A 208 16.94 -4.33 8.42
C TYR A 208 15.84 -5.37 8.25
N PHE A 209 15.54 -5.72 7.00
CA PHE A 209 14.54 -6.73 6.69
C PHE A 209 15.03 -8.15 6.97
N GLY A 210 16.21 -8.53 6.49
CA GLY A 210 16.89 -9.80 6.77
C GLY A 210 15.99 -11.04 6.68
N THR A 211 16.17 -11.97 7.61
CA THR A 211 15.31 -13.14 7.77
C THR A 211 14.02 -12.76 8.50
N PRO A 212 12.82 -13.05 7.94
CA PRO A 212 11.56 -12.74 8.60
C PRO A 212 11.49 -13.34 10.01
N ARG A 213 11.14 -12.53 11.00
CA ARG A 213 11.01 -12.93 12.42
C ARG A 213 9.54 -12.94 12.83
N LEU A 214 9.04 -14.05 13.37
CA LEU A 214 7.68 -14.10 13.94
C LEU A 214 7.56 -13.18 15.14
N HIS A 215 6.48 -12.40 15.18
CA HIS A 215 6.12 -11.53 16.27
C HIS A 215 4.62 -11.65 16.54
N GLU A 216 4.22 -11.53 17.80
CA GLU A 216 2.81 -11.53 18.18
C GLU A 216 2.08 -10.33 17.59
N PHE A 217 0.85 -10.58 17.13
CA PHE A 217 -0.04 -9.57 16.57
C PHE A 217 -1.49 -10.02 16.71
N SER A 218 -2.23 -9.43 17.65
CA SER A 218 -3.65 -9.74 17.92
C SER A 218 -3.92 -11.24 18.13
N ALA A 219 -3.18 -11.87 19.07
CA ALA A 219 -3.25 -13.30 19.39
C ALA A 219 -2.87 -14.25 18.25
N ARG A 220 -2.24 -13.75 17.20
CA ARG A 220 -1.61 -14.48 16.10
C ARG A 220 -0.12 -14.13 16.04
N SER A 221 0.59 -14.72 15.10
CA SER A 221 1.99 -14.37 14.85
C SER A 221 2.24 -14.17 13.38
N TYR A 222 2.84 -13.03 13.02
CA TYR A 222 3.19 -12.70 11.64
C TYR A 222 4.64 -12.25 11.56
N PHE A 223 5.17 -12.22 10.35
CA PHE A 223 6.55 -11.84 10.12
C PHE A 223 6.76 -10.32 10.20
N VAL A 224 7.76 -9.91 10.98
CA VAL A 224 8.30 -8.55 11.02
C VAL A 224 9.73 -8.56 10.46
N PRO A 225 10.32 -7.39 10.13
CA PRO A 225 11.75 -7.28 9.80
C PRO A 225 12.63 -7.90 10.87
N GLU A 226 13.76 -8.49 10.46
CA GLU A 226 14.75 -9.06 11.40
C GLU A 226 15.19 -8.04 12.45
N LYS A 227 15.46 -6.80 12.01
CA LYS A 227 15.83 -5.67 12.85
C LYS A 227 14.68 -4.67 12.90
N VAL A 228 13.53 -5.12 13.44
CA VAL A 228 12.32 -4.30 13.45
C VAL A 228 12.47 -3.02 14.26
N GLU A 229 13.27 -3.03 15.29
CA GLU A 229 13.53 -1.87 16.17
C GLU A 229 14.29 -0.77 15.39
N GLU A 230 15.30 -1.15 14.59
CA GLU A 230 16.04 -0.23 13.72
C GLU A 230 15.15 0.26 12.56
N TYR A 231 14.32 -0.63 12.00
CA TYR A 231 13.33 -0.28 10.99
C TYR A 231 12.36 0.81 11.51
N LEU A 232 11.78 0.61 12.70
CA LEU A 232 10.84 1.54 13.31
C LEU A 232 11.51 2.86 13.70
N SER A 233 12.72 2.80 14.27
CA SER A 233 13.49 3.99 14.61
C SER A 233 13.83 4.83 13.38
N HIS A 234 14.16 4.20 12.25
CA HIS A 234 14.43 4.89 10.99
C HIS A 234 13.17 5.57 10.45
N LEU A 235 12.01 4.90 10.52
CA LEU A 235 10.77 5.41 9.94
C LEU A 235 10.10 6.49 10.81
N PHE A 236 10.04 6.28 12.12
CA PHE A 236 9.25 7.07 13.06
C PHE A 236 10.09 7.84 14.10
N GLY A 237 11.40 7.55 14.21
CA GLY A 237 12.24 8.11 15.27
C GLY A 237 11.94 7.47 16.61
N ASP A 238 11.49 8.26 17.59
CA ASP A 238 11.02 7.75 18.89
C ASP A 238 9.63 7.11 18.75
N TYR A 239 9.59 5.90 18.19
CA TYR A 239 8.37 5.19 17.86
C TYR A 239 7.58 4.68 19.08
N MET A 240 8.21 4.64 20.26
CA MET A 240 7.51 4.29 21.50
C MET A 240 6.64 5.44 22.02
N LYS A 241 6.89 6.67 21.59
CA LYS A 241 6.07 7.83 21.94
C LYS A 241 4.79 7.82 21.10
N GLU A 242 3.65 7.83 21.78
CA GLU A 242 2.36 7.92 21.11
C GLU A 242 2.09 9.32 20.55
N PRO A 243 1.33 9.42 19.44
CA PRO A 243 0.89 10.69 18.90
C PRO A 243 -0.11 11.38 19.85
N SER A 244 -0.41 12.67 19.58
CA SER A 244 -1.42 13.42 20.35
C SER A 244 -2.81 12.81 20.17
N GLU A 245 -3.69 13.02 21.17
CA GLU A 245 -5.08 12.54 21.10
C GLU A 245 -5.86 13.10 19.89
N GLU A 246 -5.53 14.31 19.47
CA GLU A 246 -6.09 14.90 18.24
C GLU A 246 -5.65 14.12 17.00
N SER A 247 -4.36 13.76 16.91
CA SER A 247 -3.83 12.96 15.80
C SER A 247 -4.46 11.56 15.75
N LYS A 248 -4.62 10.92 16.91
CA LYS A 248 -5.29 9.62 17.03
C LYS A 248 -6.74 9.70 16.52
N ARG A 249 -7.50 10.69 16.97
CA ARG A 249 -8.89 10.91 16.52
C ARG A 249 -8.97 11.14 15.01
N ASN A 250 -8.06 11.94 14.44
CA ASN A 250 -8.05 12.21 13.01
C ASN A 250 -7.80 10.94 12.18
N GLN A 251 -7.00 9.99 12.67
CA GLN A 251 -6.79 8.70 12.02
C GLN A 251 -8.04 7.80 12.12
N MET A 252 -8.64 7.70 13.32
CA MET A 252 -9.89 6.93 13.50
C MET A 252 -11.02 7.44 12.60
N ASN A 253 -11.17 8.75 12.48
CA ASN A 253 -12.21 9.38 11.65
C ASN A 253 -11.92 9.28 10.14
N SER A 254 -10.88 8.57 9.73
CA SER A 254 -10.63 8.31 8.31
C SER A 254 -11.57 7.26 7.72
N ILE A 255 -12.14 6.36 8.52
CA ILE A 255 -13.18 5.42 8.09
C ILE A 255 -14.54 6.09 8.27
N TYR A 256 -15.29 6.24 7.17
CA TYR A 256 -16.65 6.73 7.19
C TYR A 256 -17.67 5.62 7.45
N SER A 257 -17.53 4.48 6.78
CA SER A 257 -18.36 3.30 6.99
C SER A 257 -17.62 2.03 6.62
N ALA A 258 -17.95 0.94 7.29
CA ALA A 258 -17.50 -0.40 6.88
C ALA A 258 -18.62 -1.42 7.08
N ARG A 259 -18.69 -2.42 6.19
CA ARG A 259 -19.67 -3.51 6.24
C ARG A 259 -18.98 -4.82 5.84
N TRP A 260 -19.27 -5.88 6.57
CA TRP A 260 -18.80 -7.23 6.22
C TRP A 260 -19.73 -8.30 6.81
N ILE A 261 -19.58 -9.53 6.33
CA ILE A 261 -20.22 -10.69 6.90
C ILE A 261 -19.19 -11.42 7.76
N ASP A 262 -19.52 -11.65 9.04
CA ASP A 262 -18.64 -12.37 9.96
C ASP A 262 -18.65 -13.89 9.72
N VAL A 263 -17.85 -14.60 10.50
CA VAL A 263 -17.69 -16.07 10.38
C VAL A 263 -18.98 -16.86 10.66
N ASP A 264 -19.92 -16.25 11.37
CA ASP A 264 -21.24 -16.83 11.71
C ASP A 264 -22.32 -16.46 10.68
N GLY A 265 -21.95 -15.75 9.61
CA GLY A 265 -22.86 -15.29 8.56
C GLY A 265 -23.69 -14.07 8.93
N LYS A 266 -23.33 -13.38 10.02
CA LYS A 266 -24.00 -12.16 10.46
C LYS A 266 -23.38 -10.94 9.79
N GLU A 267 -24.25 -10.07 9.26
CA GLU A 267 -23.81 -8.78 8.72
C GLU A 267 -23.45 -7.82 9.86
N ILE A 268 -22.24 -7.30 9.82
CA ILE A 268 -21.71 -6.27 10.72
C ILE A 268 -21.56 -4.99 9.94
N CYS A 269 -22.10 -3.90 10.48
CA CYS A 269 -21.97 -2.56 9.90
C CYS A 269 -21.38 -1.61 10.94
N LEU A 270 -20.37 -0.82 10.51
CA LEU A 270 -19.90 0.37 11.21
C LEU A 270 -20.38 1.58 10.42
N HIS A 271 -21.11 2.46 11.08
CA HIS A 271 -21.51 3.77 10.57
C HIS A 271 -21.11 4.83 11.60
N GLU A 272 -20.75 6.01 11.16
CA GLU A 272 -20.74 7.18 12.03
C GLU A 272 -22.15 7.59 12.43
#